data_3d806c7a451c2782d363a713c3a7c93e
#
_entry.id   3d806c7a451c2782d363a713c3a7c93e
#
_cell.length_a   1.000
_cell.length_b   1.000
_cell.length_c   1.000
_cell.angle_alpha   90.00
_cell.angle_beta   90.00
_cell.angle_gamma   90.00
#
_symmetry.space_group_name_H-M   'P 1'
#
loop_
_entity.id
_entity.type
_entity.pdbx_description
1 polymer ?
#
loop_
_entity_poly.entity_id
_entity_poly.type
_entity_poly.pdbx_seq_one_letter_code
_entity_poly.pdbx_strand_id
1 'polypeptide(L)'
;MLYQLVVLAQNTLNESDFMIKDFGIINGNPWLIVKGKAGGSTPQNASLVYAYDFVTDNGTYVVMSHAYEDTDEVENDTQWHTHRLTLDNKNCIVNINDNGDTEVNNDLVKVTNVITRNVSKVFTAELELNNATSSTCVTKVFDSAP
;
A
#
# COMPACT_ATOMS: atom_id res chain seq x y z
N MET A 1 -16.04 -12.47 31.03
CA MET A 1 -15.00 -13.30 30.55
C MET A 1 -15.06 -13.60 29.09
N LEU A 2 -16.15 -13.52 28.50
CA LEU A 2 -16.25 -13.78 27.08
C LEU A 2 -15.74 -12.67 26.22
N TYR A 3 -15.71 -11.51 26.78
CA TYR A 3 -15.39 -10.33 26.02
C TYR A 3 -13.94 -10.23 25.66
N GLN A 4 -13.09 -10.94 26.30
CA GLN A 4 -11.71 -10.89 25.90
C GLN A 4 -11.49 -11.37 24.50
N LEU A 5 -12.31 -12.29 24.06
CA LEU A 5 -12.17 -12.84 22.74
C LEU A 5 -12.38 -11.81 21.67
N VAL A 6 -13.31 -10.91 21.92
CA VAL A 6 -13.61 -9.86 20.97
C VAL A 6 -12.42 -8.95 20.77
N VAL A 7 -11.74 -8.63 21.84
CA VAL A 7 -10.59 -7.75 21.77
C VAL A 7 -9.48 -8.37 20.92
N LEU A 8 -9.25 -9.66 21.11
CA LEU A 8 -8.19 -10.32 20.36
C LEU A 8 -8.46 -10.36 18.87
N ALA A 9 -9.72 -10.47 18.49
CA ALA A 9 -10.06 -10.59 17.08
C ALA A 9 -9.80 -9.32 16.30
N GLN A 10 -9.59 -8.20 16.97
CA GLN A 10 -9.45 -6.93 16.28
C GLN A 10 -8.03 -6.55 15.96
N ASN A 11 -7.06 -7.27 16.52
CA ASN A 11 -5.69 -6.89 16.35
C ASN A 11 -5.09 -7.65 15.17
N THR A 12 -5.12 -7.02 14.02
CA THR A 12 -4.69 -7.66 12.78
C THR A 12 -3.40 -7.11 12.20
N LEU A 13 -2.90 -5.98 12.71
CA LEU A 13 -1.68 -5.39 12.17
C LEU A 13 -0.46 -6.15 12.70
N ASN A 14 0.32 -6.69 11.77
CA ASN A 14 1.61 -7.27 12.05
C ASN A 14 2.65 -6.47 11.29
N GLU A 15 3.47 -5.70 12.00
CA GLU A 15 4.39 -4.79 11.34
C GLU A 15 5.41 -5.50 10.46
N SER A 16 5.73 -6.76 10.74
CA SER A 16 6.67 -7.48 9.89
C SER A 16 6.15 -7.64 8.46
N ASP A 17 4.83 -7.55 8.27
CA ASP A 17 4.23 -7.61 6.93
C ASP A 17 4.59 -6.40 6.09
N PHE A 18 5.12 -5.34 6.71
CA PHE A 18 5.50 -4.11 6.05
C PHE A 18 6.99 -3.79 6.19
N MET A 19 7.77 -4.67 6.82
CA MET A 19 9.21 -4.46 6.94
C MET A 19 9.91 -4.95 5.70
N ILE A 20 10.67 -4.08 5.06
CA ILE A 20 11.28 -4.33 3.75
C ILE A 20 12.56 -5.14 3.93
N LYS A 21 12.63 -6.26 3.22
CA LYS A 21 13.81 -7.11 3.23
C LYS A 21 14.68 -6.89 2.00
N ASP A 22 14.05 -6.65 0.85
CA ASP A 22 14.76 -6.47 -0.40
C ASP A 22 13.84 -5.81 -1.41
N PHE A 23 14.40 -5.20 -2.46
CA PHE A 23 13.60 -4.62 -3.53
C PHE A 23 14.45 -4.50 -4.80
N GLY A 24 13.79 -4.35 -5.92
CA GLY A 24 14.47 -4.20 -7.19
C GLY A 24 13.48 -4.07 -8.34
N ILE A 25 14.02 -4.30 -9.54
CA ILE A 25 13.23 -4.31 -10.77
C ILE A 25 13.56 -5.57 -11.56
N ILE A 26 12.54 -6.17 -12.13
CA ILE A 26 12.74 -7.26 -13.07
C ILE A 26 11.87 -7.03 -14.29
N ASN A 27 12.50 -6.95 -15.47
CA ASN A 27 11.79 -6.74 -16.73
C ASN A 27 10.89 -5.49 -16.71
N GLY A 28 11.36 -4.43 -16.07
CA GLY A 28 10.61 -3.19 -15.97
C GLY A 28 9.56 -3.17 -14.86
N ASN A 29 9.43 -4.22 -14.09
CA ASN A 29 8.42 -4.32 -13.04
C ASN A 29 9.09 -4.18 -11.68
N PRO A 30 8.69 -3.18 -10.87
CA PRO A 30 9.27 -3.04 -9.54
C PRO A 30 8.68 -4.08 -8.58
N TRP A 31 9.52 -4.53 -7.66
CA TRP A 31 9.13 -5.53 -6.68
C TRP A 31 9.77 -5.23 -5.33
N LEU A 32 9.15 -5.73 -4.27
CA LEU A 32 9.75 -5.75 -2.95
C LEU A 32 9.40 -7.04 -2.22
N ILE A 33 10.26 -7.39 -1.29
CA ILE A 33 10.10 -8.54 -0.41
C ILE A 33 9.99 -8.02 1.01
N VAL A 34 9.00 -8.49 1.75
CA VAL A 34 8.84 -8.13 3.16
C VAL A 34 9.28 -9.27 4.05
N LYS A 35 9.52 -8.94 5.33
CA LYS A 35 9.95 -9.95 6.30
C LYS A 35 8.82 -10.87 6.72
N GLY A 36 7.61 -10.34 6.75
CA GLY A 36 6.43 -11.13 7.09
C GLY A 36 5.71 -11.60 5.86
N LYS A 37 4.40 -11.41 5.85
CA LYS A 37 3.53 -11.84 4.75
C LYS A 37 3.01 -10.62 4.02
N ALA A 38 3.31 -10.52 2.73
CA ALA A 38 2.81 -9.43 1.91
C ALA A 38 1.29 -9.48 1.86
N GLY A 39 0.66 -8.36 2.16
CA GLY A 39 -0.79 -8.30 2.20
C GLY A 39 -1.42 -9.03 3.36
N GLY A 40 -0.63 -9.48 4.34
CA GLY A 40 -1.15 -10.22 5.48
C GLY A 40 -1.93 -9.38 6.46
N SER A 41 -1.62 -8.10 6.53
CA SER A 41 -2.35 -7.15 7.37
C SER A 41 -3.16 -6.25 6.47
N THR A 42 -4.45 -6.08 6.77
CA THR A 42 -5.36 -5.23 6.01
C THR A 42 -6.01 -4.21 6.93
N PRO A 43 -6.40 -3.05 6.41
CA PRO A 43 -7.04 -2.04 7.25
C PRO A 43 -8.37 -2.53 7.80
N GLN A 44 -8.60 -2.24 9.08
CA GLN A 44 -9.86 -2.57 9.73
C GLN A 44 -10.76 -1.35 9.87
N ASN A 45 -10.17 -0.18 9.81
CA ASN A 45 -10.90 1.08 9.94
C ASN A 45 -11.18 1.61 8.55
N ALA A 46 -12.40 2.10 8.33
CA ALA A 46 -12.83 2.54 7.00
C ALA A 46 -12.02 3.73 6.46
N SER A 47 -11.35 4.48 7.32
CA SER A 47 -10.56 5.62 6.85
C SER A 47 -9.09 5.28 6.58
N LEU A 48 -8.66 4.06 6.86
CA LEU A 48 -7.25 3.70 6.74
C LEU A 48 -6.95 3.02 5.41
N VAL A 49 -5.73 3.27 4.93
CA VAL A 49 -5.16 2.64 3.74
C VAL A 49 -3.79 2.11 4.13
N TYR A 50 -3.49 0.86 3.77
CA TYR A 50 -2.14 0.33 3.88
C TYR A 50 -1.54 0.26 2.49
N ALA A 51 -0.26 0.55 2.38
CA ALA A 51 0.38 0.74 1.08
C ALA A 51 1.82 0.27 1.05
N TYR A 52 2.19 -0.30 -0.09
CA TYR A 52 3.57 -0.58 -0.48
C TYR A 52 3.87 0.37 -1.65
N ASP A 53 4.87 1.23 -1.50
CA ASP A 53 5.12 2.32 -2.43
C ASP A 53 6.46 2.16 -3.12
N PHE A 54 6.45 2.39 -4.44
CA PHE A 54 7.65 2.32 -5.27
C PHE A 54 7.83 3.65 -5.97
N VAL A 55 8.87 4.38 -5.62
CA VAL A 55 9.21 5.64 -6.29
C VAL A 55 10.14 5.29 -7.44
N THR A 56 9.66 5.48 -8.66
CA THR A 56 10.39 5.08 -9.86
C THR A 56 10.62 6.26 -10.78
N ASP A 57 11.42 6.04 -11.82
CA ASP A 57 11.63 7.03 -12.87
C ASP A 57 10.38 7.30 -13.70
N ASN A 58 9.35 6.48 -13.57
CA ASN A 58 8.09 6.62 -14.28
C ASN A 58 6.93 6.97 -13.33
N GLY A 59 7.22 7.56 -12.19
CA GLY A 59 6.22 7.93 -11.20
C GLY A 59 6.23 7.03 -9.98
N THR A 60 5.29 7.27 -9.09
CA THR A 60 5.15 6.48 -7.88
C THR A 60 4.01 5.49 -8.05
N TYR A 61 4.32 4.21 -7.96
CA TYR A 61 3.34 3.15 -8.01
C TYR A 61 3.06 2.69 -6.59
N VAL A 62 1.79 2.51 -6.27
CA VAL A 62 1.37 2.13 -4.92
C VAL A 62 0.45 0.93 -5.01
N VAL A 63 0.83 -0.11 -4.29
CA VAL A 63 -0.03 -1.28 -4.09
C VAL A 63 -0.71 -1.08 -2.75
N MET A 64 -2.02 -0.92 -2.77
CA MET A 64 -2.76 -0.51 -1.57
C MET A 64 -4.00 -1.36 -1.32
N SER A 65 -4.46 -1.30 -0.08
CA SER A 65 -5.72 -1.90 0.34
C SER A 65 -6.40 -0.93 1.29
N HIS A 66 -7.71 -0.75 1.13
CA HIS A 66 -8.51 0.10 2.00
C HIS A 66 -9.89 -0.50 2.19
N ALA A 67 -10.52 -0.13 3.29
CA ALA A 67 -11.82 -0.68 3.66
C ALA A 67 -12.99 0.19 3.22
N TYR A 68 -12.74 1.45 2.84
CA TYR A 68 -13.82 2.30 2.36
C TYR A 68 -14.14 1.98 0.91
N GLU A 69 -15.37 2.31 0.50
CA GLU A 69 -15.79 2.08 -0.87
C GLU A 69 -15.59 3.33 -1.71
N ASP A 70 -15.04 3.13 -2.91
CA ASP A 70 -14.95 4.19 -3.90
C ASP A 70 -16.18 4.14 -4.78
N THR A 71 -16.66 5.30 -5.17
CA THR A 71 -17.82 5.36 -6.06
C THR A 71 -17.52 4.80 -7.43
N ASP A 72 -16.25 4.82 -7.83
CA ASP A 72 -15.83 4.33 -9.14
C ASP A 72 -15.47 2.87 -9.12
N GLU A 73 -15.28 2.30 -7.96
CA GLU A 73 -14.86 0.92 -7.83
C GLU A 73 -16.06 0.02 -7.78
N VAL A 74 -15.91 -1.14 -8.34
CA VAL A 74 -16.99 -2.08 -8.37
C VAL A 74 -17.17 -2.72 -7.02
N GLU A 75 -16.11 -3.28 -6.48
CA GLU A 75 -16.17 -4.00 -5.22
C GLU A 75 -14.79 -4.41 -4.80
N ASN A 76 -14.66 -4.90 -3.57
CA ASN A 76 -13.43 -5.48 -3.07
C ASN A 76 -12.29 -4.49 -2.95
N ASP A 77 -12.58 -3.29 -2.47
CA ASP A 77 -11.53 -2.33 -2.18
C ASP A 77 -10.58 -2.82 -1.11
N THR A 78 -10.95 -3.88 -0.38
CA THR A 78 -10.04 -4.52 0.56
C THR A 78 -9.03 -5.41 -0.13
N GLN A 79 -9.17 -5.69 -1.42
CA GLN A 79 -8.17 -6.40 -2.16
C GLN A 79 -7.03 -5.47 -2.52
N TRP A 80 -5.82 -6.04 -2.55
CA TRP A 80 -4.65 -5.27 -2.92
C TRP A 80 -4.70 -4.93 -4.40
N HIS A 81 -4.51 -3.66 -4.71
CA HIS A 81 -4.58 -3.16 -6.08
C HIS A 81 -3.56 -2.04 -6.26
N THR A 82 -3.25 -1.73 -7.51
CA THR A 82 -2.16 -0.82 -7.85
C THR A 82 -2.70 0.45 -8.48
N HIS A 83 -2.16 1.57 -8.03
CA HIS A 83 -2.38 2.87 -8.66
C HIS A 83 -1.03 3.54 -8.90
N ARG A 84 -1.00 4.42 -9.88
CA ARG A 84 0.09 5.37 -10.04
C ARG A 84 -0.40 6.71 -9.50
N LEU A 85 0.36 7.31 -8.59
CA LEU A 85 -0.14 8.50 -7.93
C LEU A 85 0.95 9.55 -7.74
N THR A 86 0.50 10.76 -7.39
CA THR A 86 1.36 11.88 -7.04
C THR A 86 1.02 12.32 -5.64
N LEU A 87 2.04 12.51 -4.83
CA LEU A 87 1.90 13.07 -3.50
C LEU A 87 2.38 14.51 -3.52
N ASP A 88 1.73 15.37 -2.73
CA ASP A 88 2.18 16.74 -2.58
C ASP A 88 3.28 16.81 -1.48
N ASN A 89 3.70 18.03 -1.15
CA ASN A 89 4.76 18.20 -0.16
C ASN A 89 4.32 17.91 1.26
N LYS A 90 3.05 17.63 1.48
CA LYS A 90 2.53 17.18 2.78
C LYS A 90 2.25 15.70 2.78
N ASN A 91 2.68 15.00 1.72
CA ASN A 91 2.48 13.57 1.55
C ASN A 91 1.00 13.18 1.46
N CYS A 92 0.22 14.03 0.81
CA CYS A 92 -1.17 13.75 0.52
C CYS A 92 -1.34 13.48 -0.97
N ILE A 93 -2.27 12.60 -1.30
CA ILE A 93 -2.52 12.23 -2.69
C ILE A 93 -3.21 13.40 -3.39
N VAL A 94 -2.64 13.87 -4.49
CA VAL A 94 -3.22 14.93 -5.30
C VAL A 94 -3.62 14.46 -6.68
N ASN A 95 -3.13 13.30 -7.12
CA ASN A 95 -3.49 12.73 -8.40
C ASN A 95 -3.34 11.22 -8.30
N ILE A 96 -4.29 10.49 -8.89
CA ILE A 96 -4.31 9.05 -8.85
C ILE A 96 -4.85 8.52 -10.17
N ASN A 97 -4.14 7.54 -10.75
CA ASN A 97 -4.51 6.89 -12.00
C ASN A 97 -4.49 5.40 -11.81
N ASP A 98 -5.35 4.70 -12.54
CA ASP A 98 -5.28 3.25 -12.63
C ASP A 98 -4.18 2.91 -13.62
N ASN A 99 -3.08 2.36 -13.13
CA ASN A 99 -1.94 2.04 -13.95
C ASN A 99 -1.14 0.97 -13.26
N GLY A 100 -0.84 -0.10 -14.01
CA GLY A 100 -0.13 -1.23 -13.46
C GLY A 100 -1.07 -2.28 -12.89
N ASP A 101 -0.57 -3.51 -12.83
CA ASP A 101 -1.28 -4.62 -12.23
C ASP A 101 -0.55 -5.07 -10.98
N THR A 102 -1.21 -5.90 -10.20
CA THR A 102 -0.77 -6.25 -8.86
C THR A 102 -0.44 -7.72 -8.75
N GLU A 103 0.71 -8.00 -8.17
CA GLU A 103 1.03 -9.35 -7.72
C GLU A 103 1.43 -9.27 -6.25
N VAL A 104 0.64 -9.90 -5.37
CA VAL A 104 0.95 -10.01 -3.95
C VAL A 104 0.88 -11.49 -3.61
N ASN A 105 2.01 -12.05 -3.19
CA ASN A 105 2.10 -13.49 -3.01
C ASN A 105 3.21 -13.80 -2.01
N ASN A 106 2.88 -14.54 -0.96
CA ASN A 106 3.82 -14.88 0.12
C ASN A 106 4.45 -13.61 0.71
N ASP A 107 5.72 -13.36 0.47
CA ASP A 107 6.43 -12.18 0.96
C ASP A 107 6.70 -11.18 -0.17
N LEU A 108 6.15 -11.38 -1.36
CA LEU A 108 6.42 -10.59 -2.55
C LEU A 108 5.29 -9.62 -2.84
N VAL A 109 5.65 -8.36 -3.11
CA VAL A 109 4.77 -7.36 -3.71
C VAL A 109 5.41 -6.90 -5.00
N LYS A 110 4.65 -6.94 -6.11
CA LYS A 110 5.20 -6.60 -7.41
C LYS A 110 4.16 -5.87 -8.24
N VAL A 111 4.60 -4.85 -8.94
CA VAL A 111 3.77 -4.13 -9.91
C VAL A 111 4.13 -4.66 -11.28
N THR A 112 3.14 -5.11 -12.03
CA THR A 112 3.34 -5.65 -13.38
C THR A 112 2.64 -4.77 -14.41
N ASN A 113 2.96 -4.99 -15.67
CA ASN A 113 2.42 -4.23 -16.80
C ASN A 113 2.77 -2.76 -16.73
N VAL A 114 3.97 -2.47 -16.26
CA VAL A 114 4.56 -1.14 -16.26
C VAL A 114 5.95 -1.24 -16.84
N ILE A 115 6.53 -0.09 -17.19
CA ILE A 115 7.89 -0.03 -17.69
C ILE A 115 8.63 1.00 -16.86
N THR A 116 9.46 0.52 -15.95
CA THR A 116 10.32 1.39 -15.15
C THR A 116 11.77 0.97 -15.36
N ARG A 117 12.70 1.90 -15.18
CA ARG A 117 14.13 1.63 -15.35
C ARG A 117 14.84 1.59 -14.00
N ASN A 118 14.37 2.33 -13.04
CA ASN A 118 14.94 2.25 -11.71
C ASN A 118 13.91 2.56 -10.64
N VAL A 119 14.17 2.05 -9.44
CA VAL A 119 13.41 2.36 -8.25
C VAL A 119 14.36 3.10 -7.34
N SER A 120 14.07 4.37 -7.08
CA SER A 120 14.94 5.18 -6.24
C SER A 120 14.65 4.99 -4.77
N LYS A 121 13.44 4.54 -4.44
CA LYS A 121 13.03 4.36 -3.05
C LYS A 121 11.80 3.47 -3.01
N VAL A 122 11.73 2.64 -1.98
CA VAL A 122 10.50 1.93 -1.62
C VAL A 122 10.17 2.30 -0.19
N PHE A 123 8.88 2.36 0.12
CA PHE A 123 8.46 2.53 1.51
C PHE A 123 7.08 1.91 1.69
N THR A 124 6.78 1.58 2.94
CA THR A 124 5.50 1.03 3.32
C THR A 124 4.87 1.97 4.32
N ALA A 125 3.58 2.17 4.22
CA ALA A 125 2.94 3.25 4.94
C ALA A 125 1.49 2.97 5.24
N GLU A 126 1.00 3.70 6.24
CA GLU A 126 -0.41 3.84 6.52
C GLU A 126 -0.81 5.24 6.09
N LEU A 127 -1.91 5.32 5.36
CA LEU A 127 -2.50 6.59 4.97
C LEU A 127 -3.88 6.68 5.59
N GLU A 128 -4.37 7.89 5.77
CA GLU A 128 -5.68 8.10 6.34
C GLU A 128 -6.48 9.08 5.51
N LEU A 129 -7.71 8.71 5.24
CA LEU A 129 -8.67 9.58 4.56
C LEU A 129 -9.25 10.54 5.57
N ASN A 130 -9.08 11.84 5.30
CA ASN A 130 -9.68 12.89 6.09
C ASN A 130 -10.98 13.29 5.41
N ASN A 131 -12.11 12.96 6.03
CA ASN A 131 -13.43 13.22 5.43
C ASN A 131 -13.72 14.71 5.31
N ALA A 132 -13.18 15.53 6.19
CA ALA A 132 -13.44 16.97 6.16
C ALA A 132 -12.80 17.63 4.96
N THR A 133 -11.64 17.16 4.51
CA THR A 133 -10.93 17.75 3.38
C THR A 133 -10.96 16.87 2.14
N SER A 134 -11.46 15.65 2.26
CA SER A 134 -11.44 14.63 1.20
C SER A 134 -10.03 14.31 0.72
N SER A 135 -9.04 14.48 1.59
CA SER A 135 -7.63 14.21 1.28
C SER A 135 -7.21 12.91 1.97
N THR A 136 -6.37 12.14 1.29
CA THR A 136 -5.75 10.96 1.87
C THR A 136 -4.26 11.22 1.97
N CYS A 137 -3.73 11.15 3.17
CA CYS A 137 -2.36 11.54 3.45
C CYS A 137 -1.65 10.44 4.23
N VAL A 138 -0.33 10.37 4.05
CA VAL A 138 0.51 9.45 4.81
C VAL A 138 0.52 9.89 6.27
N THR A 139 0.12 9.00 7.17
CA THR A 139 0.13 9.27 8.60
C THR A 139 1.22 8.50 9.33
N LYS A 140 1.74 7.44 8.74
CA LYS A 140 2.78 6.65 9.36
C LYS A 140 3.57 5.92 8.27
N VAL A 141 4.89 5.94 8.36
CA VAL A 141 5.76 5.13 7.53
C VAL A 141 6.20 3.95 8.37
N PHE A 142 5.92 2.74 7.91
CA PHE A 142 6.35 1.54 8.63
C PHE A 142 7.83 1.26 8.39
N ASP A 143 8.28 1.40 7.15
CA ASP A 143 9.65 1.14 6.78
C ASP A 143 9.96 1.83 5.46
N SER A 144 11.24 2.07 5.19
CA SER A 144 11.66 2.63 3.92
C SER A 144 13.06 2.17 3.58
N ALA A 145 13.36 2.11 2.29
CA ALA A 145 14.68 1.75 1.78
C ALA A 145 14.97 2.55 0.51
N PRO A 146 16.22 3.03 0.36
CA PRO A 146 16.60 3.79 -0.84
C PRO A 146 16.87 2.90 -2.04
#